data_01f1fe14341b6109cd8b444320829c80
#
_entry.id   01f1fe14341b6109cd8b444320829c80
#
_cell.length_a   1.000
_cell.length_b   1.000
_cell.length_c   1.000
_cell.angle_alpha   90.00
_cell.angle_beta   90.00
_cell.angle_gamma   90.00
#
_symmetry.space_group_name_H-M   'P 1'
#
loop_
_entity.id
_entity.type
_entity.pdbx_description
1 polymer ?
#
loop_
_entity_poly.entity_id
_entity_poly.type
_entity_poly.pdbx_seq_one_letter_code
_entity_poly.pdbx_strand_id
1 'polypeptide(L)' 'MIGEKLVTAILTQAVDDAKYTGTAKHNLKHKIEAINWIMTDDPQFKYYCRLLNIEPSYIKNKLENHTDTNY' A
#
# COMPACT_ATOMS: atom_id res chain seq x y z
N MET A 1 -19.85 -9.36 3.68
CA MET A 1 -19.42 -8.66 2.47
C MET A 1 -18.62 -7.40 2.84
N ILE A 2 -17.48 -7.20 2.21
CA ILE A 2 -16.65 -6.03 2.49
C ILE A 2 -17.11 -4.88 1.58
N GLY A 3 -17.45 -3.73 2.18
CA GLY A 3 -17.88 -2.57 1.41
C GLY A 3 -16.70 -1.82 0.78
N GLU A 4 -16.98 -1.07 -0.27
CA GLU A 4 -15.96 -0.29 -0.96
C GLU A 4 -15.23 0.69 -0.05
N LYS A 5 -15.95 1.33 0.85
CA LYS A 5 -15.34 2.29 1.77
C LYS A 5 -14.31 1.63 2.67
N LEU A 6 -14.60 0.43 3.16
CA LEU A 6 -13.65 -0.30 3.99
C LEU A 6 -12.42 -0.73 3.19
N VAL A 7 -12.64 -1.25 2.00
CA VAL A 7 -11.53 -1.66 1.13
C VAL A 7 -10.65 -0.46 0.78
N THR A 8 -11.28 0.67 0.45
CA THR A 8 -10.55 1.90 0.15
C THR A 8 -9.70 2.32 1.35
N ALA A 9 -10.27 2.25 2.55
CA ALA A 9 -9.55 2.61 3.77
C ALA A 9 -8.35 1.70 3.99
N ILE A 10 -8.51 0.40 3.76
CA ILE A 10 -7.42 -0.56 3.93
C ILE A 10 -6.29 -0.27 2.96
N LEU A 11 -6.60 -0.06 1.69
CA LEU A 11 -5.58 0.21 0.68
C LEU A 11 -4.92 1.57 0.91
N THR A 12 -5.69 2.59 1.29
CA THR A 12 -5.15 3.91 1.58
C THR A 12 -4.19 3.84 2.76
N GLN A 13 -4.56 3.12 3.81
CA GLN A 13 -3.71 2.97 4.98
C GLN A 13 -2.41 2.26 4.62
N ALA A 14 -2.49 1.21 3.81
CA ALA A 14 -1.29 0.48 3.38
C ALA A 14 -0.35 1.37 2.58
N VAL A 15 -0.89 2.18 1.68
CA VAL A 15 -0.07 3.11 0.88
C VAL A 15 0.55 4.16 1.79
N ASP A 16 -0.21 4.72 2.71
CA ASP A 16 0.30 5.72 3.64
C ASP A 16 1.43 5.15 4.51
N ASP A 17 1.24 3.93 5.02
CA ASP A 17 2.28 3.26 5.81
C ASP A 17 3.54 3.04 4.98
N ALA A 18 3.37 2.61 3.74
CA ALA A 18 4.50 2.33 2.85
C ALA A 18 5.28 3.61 2.50
N LYS A 19 4.61 4.76 2.51
CA LYS A 19 5.24 6.05 2.19
C LYS A 19 5.84 6.75 3.41
N TYR A 20 5.74 6.16 4.59
CA TYR A 20 6.22 6.79 5.80
C TYR A 20 7.72 7.12 5.69
N THR A 21 8.10 8.33 6.05
CA THR A 21 9.48 8.81 5.95
C THR A 21 10.12 9.14 7.29
N GLY A 22 9.39 8.93 8.39
CA GLY A 22 9.93 9.21 9.72
C GLY A 22 10.87 8.12 10.22
N THR A 23 11.29 8.23 11.47
CA THR A 23 12.26 7.31 12.07
C THR A 23 11.73 6.51 13.26
N ALA A 24 10.46 6.67 13.61
CA ALA A 24 9.88 5.92 14.73
C ALA A 24 9.86 4.42 14.41
N LYS A 25 10.45 3.61 15.27
CA LYS A 25 10.57 2.17 15.05
C LYS A 25 9.22 1.50 14.81
N HIS A 26 8.22 1.90 15.58
CA HIS A 26 6.88 1.36 15.44
C HIS A 26 6.34 1.54 14.03
N ASN A 27 6.48 2.76 13.49
CA ASN A 27 5.99 3.07 12.17
C ASN A 27 6.86 2.47 11.07
N LEU A 28 8.14 2.30 11.31
CA LEU A 28 9.03 1.65 10.34
C LEU A 28 8.65 0.19 10.15
N LYS A 29 8.23 -0.47 11.22
CA LYS A 29 7.77 -1.85 11.12
C LYS A 29 6.54 -1.93 10.22
N HIS A 30 5.58 -1.04 10.43
CA HIS A 30 4.38 -1.01 9.59
C HIS A 30 4.71 -0.67 8.15
N LYS A 31 5.70 0.20 7.94
CA LYS A 31 6.14 0.56 6.59
C LYS A 31 6.67 -0.67 5.85
N ILE A 32 7.54 -1.45 6.49
CA ILE A 32 8.11 -2.64 5.88
C ILE A 32 7.02 -3.66 5.55
N GLU A 33 6.10 -3.87 6.49
CA GLU A 33 5.00 -4.80 6.28
C GLU A 33 4.11 -4.37 5.10
N ALA A 34 3.82 -3.07 5.03
CA ALA A 34 2.97 -2.56 3.95
C ALA A 34 3.66 -2.67 2.58
N ILE A 35 4.96 -2.36 2.52
CA ILE A 35 5.71 -2.49 1.28
C ILE A 35 5.72 -3.94 0.82
N ASN A 36 6.01 -4.87 1.73
CA ASN A 36 6.02 -6.29 1.38
C ASN A 36 4.65 -6.75 0.89
N TRP A 37 3.60 -6.35 1.59
CA TRP A 37 2.24 -6.75 1.24
C TRP A 37 1.87 -6.30 -0.18
N ILE A 38 2.28 -5.10 -0.55
CA ILE A 38 1.99 -4.55 -1.87
C ILE A 38 2.92 -5.13 -2.94
N MET A 39 4.22 -5.12 -2.67
CA MET A 39 5.19 -5.45 -3.71
C MET A 39 5.30 -6.94 -4.01
N THR A 40 4.93 -7.80 -3.07
CA THR A 40 4.96 -9.25 -3.30
C THR A 40 3.65 -9.78 -3.89
N ASP A 41 2.72 -8.89 -4.24
CA ASP A 41 1.43 -9.27 -4.80
C ASP A 41 0.66 -10.20 -3.88
N ASP A 42 0.60 -9.86 -2.59
CA ASP A 42 -0.17 -10.64 -1.63
C ASP A 42 -1.58 -10.89 -2.19
N PRO A 43 -2.10 -12.13 -2.11
CA PRO A 43 -3.42 -12.44 -2.67
C PRO A 43 -4.53 -11.54 -2.12
N GLN A 44 -4.45 -11.15 -0.86
CA GLN A 44 -5.45 -10.26 -0.27
C GLN A 44 -5.35 -8.86 -0.88
N PHE A 45 -4.12 -8.38 -1.09
CA PHE A 45 -3.91 -7.09 -1.74
C PHE A 45 -4.50 -7.09 -3.15
N LYS A 46 -4.24 -8.14 -3.93
CA LYS A 46 -4.77 -8.24 -5.28
C LYS A 46 -6.30 -8.34 -5.27
N TYR A 47 -6.85 -9.05 -4.28
CA TYR A 47 -8.30 -9.17 -4.13
C TYR A 47 -8.94 -7.80 -3.89
N TYR A 48 -8.36 -7.01 -2.99
CA TYR A 48 -8.89 -5.67 -2.70
C TYR A 48 -8.78 -4.75 -3.91
N CYS A 49 -7.69 -4.83 -4.65
CA CYS A 49 -7.56 -4.05 -5.89
C CYS A 49 -8.65 -4.43 -6.89
N ARG A 50 -8.94 -5.71 -7.02
CA ARG A 50 -9.99 -6.19 -7.92
C ARG A 50 -11.34 -5.64 -7.52
N LEU A 51 -11.63 -5.62 -6.22
CA LEU A 51 -12.91 -5.11 -5.73
C LEU A 51 -13.13 -3.65 -6.09
N LEU A 52 -12.06 -2.86 -6.14
CA LEU A 52 -12.12 -1.46 -6.50
C LEU A 52 -11.82 -1.21 -7.98
N ASN A 53 -11.60 -2.29 -8.74
CA ASN A 53 -11.29 -2.19 -10.16
C ASN A 53 -10.02 -1.37 -10.42
N ILE A 54 -9.01 -1.58 -9.57
CA ILE A 54 -7.71 -0.91 -9.65
C ILE A 54 -6.65 -1.94 -10.02
N GLU A 55 -5.77 -1.59 -10.96
CA GLU A 55 -4.63 -2.44 -11.28
C GLU A 55 -3.62 -2.39 -10.13
N PRO A 56 -3.12 -3.55 -9.66
CA PRO A 56 -2.08 -3.56 -8.62
C PRO A 56 -0.84 -2.74 -9.00
N SER A 57 -0.48 -2.75 -10.29
CA SER A 57 0.67 -2.00 -10.75
C SER A 57 0.51 -0.49 -10.54
N TYR A 58 -0.72 0.01 -10.57
CA TYR A 58 -0.98 1.42 -10.33
C TYR A 58 -0.51 1.82 -8.93
N ILE A 59 -0.81 0.99 -7.94
CA ILE A 59 -0.40 1.26 -6.56
C ILE A 59 1.10 1.10 -6.39
N LYS A 60 1.68 0.08 -7.03
CA LYS A 60 3.14 -0.12 -6.98
C LYS A 60 3.87 1.07 -7.58
N ASN A 61 3.38 1.60 -8.70
CA ASN A 61 4.01 2.75 -9.34
C ASN A 61 3.96 3.99 -8.45
N LYS A 62 2.89 4.17 -7.69
CA LYS A 62 2.81 5.29 -6.75
C LYS A 62 3.92 5.22 -5.71
N LEU A 63 4.24 4.02 -5.23
CA LEU A 63 5.30 3.85 -4.26
C LEU A 63 6.67 4.12 -4.87
N GLU A 64 6.91 3.62 -6.07
CA GLU A 64 8.18 3.81 -6.77
C GLU A 64 8.41 5.29 -7.07
N ASN A 65 7.38 5.98 -7.56
CA ASN A 65 7.49 7.41 -7.85
C ASN A 65 7.77 8.22 -6.60
N HIS A 66 7.16 7.84 -5.48
CA HIS A 66 7.41 8.50 -4.21
C HIS A 66 8.87 8.33 -3.79
N THR A 67 9.42 7.15 -3.98
CA THR A 67 10.81 6.87 -3.65
C THR A 67 11.75 7.68 -4.52
N ASP A 68 11.44 7.78 -5.80
CA ASP A 68 12.28 8.47 -6.77
C ASP A 68 12.38 9.97 -6.52
N THR A 69 11.40 10.56 -5.87
CA THR A 69 11.38 12.00 -5.64
C THR A 69 12.22 12.45 -4.46
N ASN A 70 12.92 11.54 -3.81
CA ASN A 70 13.68 11.85 -2.61
C ASN A 70 15.12 12.31 -2.89
N TYR A 71 15.38 12.75 -4.07
CA TYR A 71 16.70 13.30 -4.40
C TYR A 71 16.68 14.81 -4.38
#